data_f1d1512890a6c2c0d1e4b6fce7c2b37f
#
_entry.id   f1d1512890a6c2c0d1e4b6fce7c2b37f
#
_cell.length_a   1.000
_cell.length_b   1.000
_cell.length_c   1.000
_cell.angle_alpha   90.00
_cell.angle_beta   90.00
_cell.angle_gamma   90.00
#
_symmetry.space_group_name_H-M   'P 1'
#
loop_
_entity.id
_entity.type
_entity.pdbx_description
1 polymer ?
#
loop_
_entity_poly.entity_id
_entity_poly.type
_entity_poly.pdbx_seq_one_letter_code
_entity_poly.pdbx_strand_id
1 'polypeptide(L)'
;MTQILKRTMTTAFLVAFVCIVSFSQTIVLRPDTVGREAAFGYALKNTLDGQINPEYDYYVSKSQVKDPMINGKLYKGLFWVVFVDMAPEANWEHPCKYVYIKKGTTSTDYTAIPMNASLPPRGIKFVARVLTKKTKSRMSGKTAGPLVLPYEKSDTGSSVSAGSHTYAVILSGGSTPEYNVSRYWNDCSYIYKTLTQTYRVPKQNIRVLMSDGLSPQKDKNNNLTLFPDLVSSSPDLDGDGQPEIDYSATKDTLKMVLSELKAKLTDEDHLLVFVTDHGGIDPRTGVSYINLWNSERIYPTEFANCFNGFNAGYISFVLGQCYSGGFIPALKADNHIVMTACAKDEKSYRCSSVDLDYNEFLYN
;
A
#
# COMPACT_ATOMS: atom_id res chain seq x y z
N MET A 1 38.99 46.07 -34.76
CA MET A 1 37.59 46.03 -34.31
C MET A 1 36.80 44.86 -34.92
N THR A 2 37.45 43.82 -35.40
CA THR A 2 36.80 42.75 -36.18
C THR A 2 37.00 41.31 -35.62
N GLN A 3 37.62 41.15 -34.46
CA GLN A 3 37.83 39.84 -33.82
C GLN A 3 37.00 39.57 -32.55
N ILE A 4 36.36 40.58 -31.98
CA ILE A 4 35.54 40.44 -30.77
C ILE A 4 34.10 40.04 -31.09
N LEU A 5 33.63 40.32 -32.32
CA LEU A 5 32.25 40.00 -32.74
C LEU A 5 32.06 38.53 -33.16
N LYS A 6 33.14 37.78 -33.44
CA LYS A 6 33.04 36.35 -33.83
C LYS A 6 33.01 35.38 -32.65
N ARG A 7 33.38 35.78 -31.42
CA ARG A 7 33.37 34.93 -30.24
C ARG A 7 32.04 34.95 -29.46
N THR A 8 31.26 36.02 -29.60
CA THR A 8 29.97 36.15 -28.90
C THR A 8 28.80 35.47 -29.62
N MET A 9 28.88 35.23 -30.93
CA MET A 9 27.83 34.52 -31.66
C MET A 9 27.94 32.98 -31.54
N THR A 10 29.12 32.44 -31.27
CA THR A 10 29.32 30.98 -31.18
C THR A 10 28.87 30.44 -29.80
N THR A 11 28.90 31.28 -28.76
CA THR A 11 28.48 30.88 -27.40
C THR A 11 26.97 30.96 -27.21
N ALA A 12 26.29 31.85 -27.90
CA ALA A 12 24.83 31.97 -27.89
C ALA A 12 24.12 30.82 -28.63
N PHE A 13 24.76 30.30 -29.70
CA PHE A 13 24.23 29.15 -30.44
C PHE A 13 24.44 27.82 -29.74
N LEU A 14 25.49 27.68 -28.89
CA LEU A 14 25.73 26.46 -28.12
C LEU A 14 24.81 26.33 -26.89
N VAL A 15 24.39 27.46 -26.27
CA VAL A 15 23.46 27.47 -25.15
C VAL A 15 22.02 27.23 -25.59
N ALA A 16 21.64 27.69 -26.81
CA ALA A 16 20.31 27.40 -27.37
C ALA A 16 20.15 25.95 -27.84
N PHE A 17 21.26 25.27 -28.23
CA PHE A 17 21.20 23.87 -28.67
C PHE A 17 21.19 22.88 -27.50
N VAL A 18 21.68 23.24 -26.33
CA VAL A 18 21.67 22.39 -25.15
C VAL A 18 20.30 22.39 -24.41
N CYS A 19 19.48 23.43 -24.63
CA CYS A 19 18.13 23.47 -24.05
C CYS A 19 17.04 22.76 -24.88
N ILE A 20 17.33 22.39 -26.15
CA ILE A 20 16.35 21.70 -27.02
C ILE A 20 16.51 20.18 -27.02
N VAL A 21 17.60 19.62 -26.47
CA VAL A 21 17.85 18.17 -26.43
C VAL A 21 17.28 17.47 -25.19
N SER A 22 16.57 18.18 -24.32
CA SER A 22 16.14 17.61 -23.04
C SER A 22 14.73 17.00 -22.99
N PHE A 23 13.99 16.91 -24.11
CA PHE A 23 12.65 16.32 -24.14
C PHE A 23 12.31 15.51 -25.38
N SER A 24 13.25 14.71 -25.87
CA SER A 24 12.93 13.65 -26.80
C SER A 24 13.45 12.33 -26.23
N GLN A 25 12.66 11.70 -25.34
CA GLN A 25 12.85 10.28 -25.11
C GLN A 25 12.41 9.56 -26.38
N THR A 26 13.36 9.27 -27.24
CA THR A 26 13.16 8.37 -28.38
C THR A 26 12.86 7.00 -27.81
N ILE A 27 11.60 6.58 -27.86
CA ILE A 27 11.19 5.22 -27.52
C ILE A 27 11.79 4.32 -28.61
N VAL A 28 12.89 3.63 -28.28
CA VAL A 28 13.47 2.61 -29.16
C VAL A 28 12.55 1.40 -29.14
N LEU A 29 11.75 1.23 -30.18
CA LEU A 29 10.86 0.08 -30.35
C LEU A 29 11.70 -1.17 -30.66
N ARG A 30 11.54 -2.21 -29.82
CA ARG A 30 12.09 -3.53 -30.13
C ARG A 30 11.11 -4.30 -31.03
N PRO A 31 11.57 -5.09 -32.03
CA PRO A 31 10.70 -5.76 -33.00
C PRO A 31 9.62 -6.68 -32.40
N ASP A 32 9.92 -7.34 -31.28
CA ASP A 32 9.05 -8.29 -30.57
C ASP A 32 7.92 -7.61 -29.77
N THR A 33 7.94 -6.28 -29.65
CA THR A 33 6.97 -5.50 -28.87
C THR A 33 6.12 -4.54 -29.70
N VAL A 34 6.29 -4.55 -31.03
CA VAL A 34 5.65 -3.57 -31.95
C VAL A 34 4.13 -3.47 -31.74
N GLY A 35 3.44 -4.60 -31.57
CA GLY A 35 1.99 -4.58 -31.35
C GLY A 35 1.58 -3.90 -30.06
N ARG A 36 2.33 -4.11 -28.99
CA ARG A 36 2.11 -3.52 -27.66
C ARG A 36 2.40 -2.03 -27.62
N GLU A 37 3.54 -1.63 -28.20
CA GLU A 37 3.94 -0.22 -28.25
C GLU A 37 3.02 0.60 -29.16
N ALA A 38 2.58 0.02 -30.28
CA ALA A 38 1.60 0.66 -31.14
C ALA A 38 0.24 0.85 -30.43
N ALA A 39 -0.20 -0.14 -29.65
CA ALA A 39 -1.42 -0.02 -28.83
C ALA A 39 -1.28 1.07 -27.77
N PHE A 40 -0.15 1.18 -27.09
CA PHE A 40 0.12 2.24 -26.12
C PHE A 40 0.10 3.62 -26.78
N GLY A 41 0.80 3.78 -27.91
CA GLY A 41 0.81 5.03 -28.68
C GLY A 41 -0.57 5.42 -29.17
N TYR A 42 -1.39 4.45 -29.61
CA TYR A 42 -2.77 4.69 -30.02
C TYR A 42 -3.65 5.14 -28.84
N ALA A 43 -3.53 4.50 -27.67
CA ALA A 43 -4.24 4.89 -26.46
C ALA A 43 -3.91 6.33 -26.06
N LEU A 44 -2.63 6.68 -26.02
CA LEU A 44 -2.19 8.04 -25.73
C LEU A 44 -2.83 9.06 -26.66
N LYS A 45 -2.74 8.82 -27.97
CA LYS A 45 -3.20 9.78 -28.97
C LYS A 45 -4.72 9.96 -28.99
N ASN A 46 -5.50 8.88 -28.76
CA ASN A 46 -6.92 8.88 -29.07
C ASN A 46 -7.84 8.83 -27.83
N THR A 47 -7.28 8.52 -26.65
CA THR A 47 -8.11 8.33 -25.44
C THR A 47 -7.51 8.93 -24.16
N LEU A 48 -6.25 9.40 -24.23
CA LEU A 48 -5.52 9.95 -23.09
C LEU A 48 -4.99 11.38 -23.39
N ASP A 49 -5.77 12.15 -24.15
CA ASP A 49 -5.53 13.57 -24.51
C ASP A 49 -4.19 13.85 -25.24
N GLY A 50 -3.56 12.81 -25.79
CA GLY A 50 -2.34 12.92 -26.57
C GLY A 50 -1.08 13.29 -25.78
N GLN A 51 -1.18 13.46 -24.46
CA GLN A 51 -0.09 13.89 -23.60
C GLN A 51 0.07 12.97 -22.39
N ILE A 52 1.32 12.84 -21.94
CA ILE A 52 1.65 12.13 -20.71
C ILE A 52 1.57 13.11 -19.55
N ASN A 53 0.69 12.85 -18.59
CA ASN A 53 0.66 13.58 -17.33
C ASN A 53 1.84 13.10 -16.45
N PRO A 54 2.77 13.98 -16.03
CA PRO A 54 3.93 13.58 -15.22
C PRO A 54 3.60 13.09 -13.80
N GLU A 55 2.37 13.28 -13.36
CA GLU A 55 1.87 12.82 -12.06
C GLU A 55 1.23 11.43 -12.10
N TYR A 56 1.15 10.80 -13.30
CA TYR A 56 0.53 9.50 -13.49
C TYR A 56 1.55 8.44 -13.91
N ASP A 57 1.34 7.21 -13.46
CA ASP A 57 2.06 6.07 -13.95
C ASP A 57 1.30 5.38 -15.08
N TYR A 58 2.00 4.96 -16.12
CA TYR A 58 1.43 4.34 -17.31
C TYR A 58 2.01 2.95 -17.53
N TYR A 59 1.14 2.02 -17.78
CA TYR A 59 1.48 0.62 -17.98
C TYR A 59 0.79 0.06 -19.23
N VAL A 60 1.34 -1.00 -19.81
CA VAL A 60 0.68 -1.79 -20.84
C VAL A 60 0.77 -3.28 -20.52
N SER A 61 -0.25 -4.05 -20.83
CA SER A 61 -0.29 -5.48 -20.54
C SER A 61 0.88 -6.23 -21.20
N LYS A 62 1.45 -7.22 -20.51
CA LYS A 62 2.54 -8.07 -21.04
C LYS A 62 2.06 -8.92 -22.23
N SER A 63 0.79 -9.32 -22.22
CA SER A 63 0.15 -10.08 -23.28
C SER A 63 -1.25 -9.53 -23.57
N GLN A 64 -1.83 -9.95 -24.67
CA GLN A 64 -3.22 -9.61 -24.99
C GLN A 64 -4.18 -10.39 -24.09
N VAL A 65 -5.26 -9.72 -23.70
CA VAL A 65 -6.37 -10.31 -22.95
C VAL A 65 -7.42 -10.81 -23.93
N LYS A 66 -7.82 -12.08 -23.79
CA LYS A 66 -8.84 -12.68 -24.65
C LYS A 66 -10.23 -12.43 -24.09
N ASP A 67 -11.14 -12.00 -24.94
CA ASP A 67 -12.57 -11.86 -24.67
C ASP A 67 -12.85 -11.12 -23.32
N PRO A 68 -12.35 -9.88 -23.09
CA PRO A 68 -12.52 -9.21 -21.83
C PRO A 68 -13.97 -8.80 -21.57
N MET A 69 -14.34 -8.81 -20.28
CA MET A 69 -15.54 -8.14 -19.79
C MET A 69 -15.20 -6.67 -19.49
N ILE A 70 -15.88 -5.74 -20.18
CA ILE A 70 -15.67 -4.30 -20.02
C ILE A 70 -17.01 -3.65 -19.71
N ASN A 71 -17.15 -3.01 -18.57
CA ASN A 71 -18.43 -2.41 -18.12
C ASN A 71 -19.62 -3.39 -18.21
N GLY A 72 -19.42 -4.63 -17.77
CA GLY A 72 -20.46 -5.67 -17.76
C GLY A 72 -20.79 -6.27 -19.14
N LYS A 73 -20.09 -5.86 -20.20
CA LYS A 73 -20.28 -6.38 -21.57
C LYS A 73 -19.09 -7.20 -22.02
N LEU A 74 -19.35 -8.40 -22.58
CA LEU A 74 -18.32 -9.25 -23.15
C LEU A 74 -17.91 -8.78 -24.55
N TYR A 75 -16.63 -8.49 -24.72
CA TYR A 75 -16.04 -8.13 -26.02
C TYR A 75 -15.19 -9.26 -26.57
N LYS A 76 -15.53 -9.75 -27.78
CA LYS A 76 -14.83 -10.84 -28.41
C LYS A 76 -13.53 -10.43 -29.08
N GLY A 77 -12.47 -11.20 -28.86
CA GLY A 77 -11.16 -11.06 -29.51
C GLY A 77 -10.03 -10.85 -28.50
N LEU A 78 -8.89 -10.42 -29.04
CA LEU A 78 -7.67 -10.17 -28.28
C LEU A 78 -7.44 -8.66 -28.14
N PHE A 79 -7.19 -8.21 -26.91
CA PHE A 79 -7.03 -6.80 -26.56
C PHE A 79 -5.69 -6.57 -25.84
N TRP A 80 -4.97 -5.56 -26.24
CA TRP A 80 -3.98 -4.92 -25.39
C TRP A 80 -4.70 -4.07 -24.34
N VAL A 81 -4.16 -3.96 -23.16
CA VAL A 81 -4.73 -3.13 -22.09
C VAL A 81 -3.69 -2.10 -21.67
N VAL A 82 -4.03 -0.84 -21.82
CA VAL A 82 -3.26 0.26 -21.24
C VAL A 82 -3.92 0.62 -19.92
N PHE A 83 -3.12 0.68 -18.87
CA PHE A 83 -3.54 1.06 -17.54
C PHE A 83 -2.83 2.37 -17.16
N VAL A 84 -3.61 3.31 -16.67
CA VAL A 84 -3.14 4.60 -16.15
C VAL A 84 -3.50 4.67 -14.69
N ASP A 85 -2.50 4.69 -13.86
CA ASP A 85 -2.60 4.96 -12.45
C ASP A 85 -2.55 6.48 -12.24
N MET A 86 -3.66 7.07 -11.88
CA MET A 86 -3.81 8.52 -11.74
C MET A 86 -3.45 9.01 -10.34
N ALA A 87 -3.16 8.10 -9.41
CA ALA A 87 -2.68 8.41 -8.07
C ALA A 87 -1.76 7.28 -7.58
N PRO A 88 -0.56 7.11 -8.20
CA PRO A 88 0.31 5.96 -7.98
C PRO A 88 0.85 5.84 -6.56
N GLU A 89 0.62 6.83 -5.72
CA GLU A 89 0.96 6.81 -4.30
C GLU A 89 -0.19 6.37 -3.41
N ALA A 90 -1.42 6.31 -3.96
CA ALA A 90 -2.60 5.95 -3.20
C ALA A 90 -2.55 4.48 -2.78
N ASN A 91 -2.87 4.25 -1.54
CA ASN A 91 -2.78 2.93 -0.90
C ASN A 91 -3.99 2.04 -1.19
N TRP A 92 -5.07 2.62 -1.68
CA TRP A 92 -6.39 2.02 -1.82
C TRP A 92 -7.11 2.58 -3.04
N GLU A 93 -8.41 2.32 -3.18
CA GLU A 93 -9.20 2.82 -4.28
C GLU A 93 -8.87 4.25 -4.66
N HIS A 94 -8.42 4.44 -5.87
CA HIS A 94 -8.07 5.74 -6.42
C HIS A 94 -8.43 5.79 -7.90
N PRO A 95 -8.55 6.98 -8.49
CA PRO A 95 -8.87 7.10 -9.90
C PRO A 95 -7.84 6.38 -10.77
N CYS A 96 -8.34 5.46 -11.57
CA CYS A 96 -7.59 4.73 -12.57
C CYS A 96 -8.31 4.79 -13.91
N LYS A 97 -7.58 4.63 -15.00
CA LYS A 97 -8.15 4.52 -16.34
C LYS A 97 -7.59 3.30 -17.05
N TYR A 98 -8.47 2.53 -17.66
CA TYR A 98 -8.08 1.46 -18.58
C TYR A 98 -8.46 1.85 -20.00
N VAL A 99 -7.63 1.44 -20.94
CA VAL A 99 -7.96 1.51 -22.34
C VAL A 99 -7.72 0.14 -22.97
N TYR A 100 -8.79 -0.52 -23.36
CA TYR A 100 -8.73 -1.79 -24.07
C TYR A 100 -8.58 -1.53 -25.55
N ILE A 101 -7.48 -1.99 -26.15
CA ILE A 101 -7.11 -1.73 -27.53
C ILE A 101 -7.18 -3.02 -28.33
N LYS A 102 -8.12 -3.10 -29.25
CA LYS A 102 -8.23 -4.18 -30.23
C LYS A 102 -7.63 -3.75 -31.55
N LYS A 103 -6.72 -4.55 -32.11
CA LYS A 103 -6.22 -4.33 -33.44
C LYS A 103 -7.27 -4.75 -34.46
N GLY A 104 -7.53 -3.89 -35.45
CA GLY A 104 -8.37 -4.18 -36.60
C GLY A 104 -7.68 -5.01 -37.66
N THR A 105 -8.22 -5.03 -38.84
CA THR A 105 -7.73 -5.84 -39.96
C THR A 105 -6.52 -5.24 -40.65
N THR A 106 -6.29 -3.94 -40.50
CA THR A 106 -5.13 -3.23 -41.08
C THR A 106 -4.04 -2.94 -40.03
N SER A 107 -2.84 -2.61 -40.48
CA SER A 107 -1.71 -2.33 -39.56
C SER A 107 -1.91 -1.09 -38.68
N THR A 108 -2.76 -0.16 -39.13
CA THR A 108 -3.03 1.13 -38.46
C THR A 108 -4.42 1.26 -37.87
N ASP A 109 -5.27 0.23 -38.04
CA ASP A 109 -6.63 0.22 -37.54
C ASP A 109 -6.67 -0.36 -36.12
N TYR A 110 -7.13 0.45 -35.17
CA TYR A 110 -7.33 0.06 -33.77
C TYR A 110 -8.66 0.58 -33.27
N THR A 111 -9.30 -0.20 -32.44
CA THR A 111 -10.47 0.22 -31.66
C THR A 111 -10.08 0.35 -30.19
N ALA A 112 -10.37 1.49 -29.59
CA ALA A 112 -10.13 1.75 -28.17
C ALA A 112 -11.43 1.81 -27.38
N ILE A 113 -11.48 1.14 -26.25
CA ILE A 113 -12.60 1.17 -25.31
C ILE A 113 -12.06 1.69 -23.98
N PRO A 114 -12.27 2.96 -23.64
CA PRO A 114 -11.86 3.50 -22.36
C PRO A 114 -12.83 3.08 -21.25
N MET A 115 -12.29 2.91 -20.05
CA MET A 115 -13.03 2.61 -18.83
C MET A 115 -12.39 3.34 -17.66
N ASN A 116 -13.16 4.06 -16.89
CA ASN A 116 -12.74 4.61 -15.61
C ASN A 116 -12.96 3.56 -14.52
N ALA A 117 -12.04 3.48 -13.59
CA ALA A 117 -12.10 2.56 -12.47
C ALA A 117 -11.49 3.19 -11.23
N SER A 118 -11.68 2.57 -10.10
CA SER A 118 -11.07 2.96 -8.83
C SER A 118 -10.03 1.95 -8.32
N LEU A 119 -9.81 0.88 -9.07
CA LEU A 119 -8.89 -0.19 -8.71
C LEU A 119 -8.01 -0.59 -9.91
N PRO A 120 -6.78 -1.04 -9.68
CA PRO A 120 -5.94 -1.65 -10.70
C PRO A 120 -6.60 -2.88 -11.36
N PRO A 121 -6.28 -3.20 -12.62
CA PRO A 121 -6.87 -4.35 -13.32
C PRO A 121 -6.35 -5.67 -12.76
N ARG A 122 -7.28 -6.56 -12.43
CA ARG A 122 -6.97 -7.87 -11.86
C ARG A 122 -6.58 -8.87 -12.95
N GLY A 123 -5.69 -9.81 -12.65
CA GLY A 123 -5.31 -10.92 -13.55
C GLY A 123 -4.50 -10.52 -14.79
N ILE A 124 -4.16 -9.25 -14.97
CA ILE A 124 -3.38 -8.77 -16.11
C ILE A 124 -1.98 -8.40 -15.63
N LYS A 125 -0.97 -9.05 -16.20
CA LYS A 125 0.43 -8.65 -15.96
C LYS A 125 0.79 -7.46 -16.84
N PHE A 126 1.42 -6.45 -16.26
CA PHE A 126 1.78 -5.19 -16.92
C PHE A 126 3.28 -4.99 -17.07
N VAL A 127 3.65 -4.10 -17.97
CA VAL A 127 4.98 -3.54 -18.11
C VAL A 127 4.86 -2.02 -17.99
N ALA A 128 5.64 -1.42 -17.13
CA ALA A 128 5.71 0.03 -17.01
C ALA A 128 6.17 0.67 -18.32
N ARG A 129 5.56 1.81 -18.66
CA ARG A 129 5.94 2.63 -19.82
C ARG A 129 6.42 4.00 -19.40
N VAL A 130 5.68 4.67 -18.55
CA VAL A 130 6.06 5.94 -17.97
C VAL A 130 5.78 5.85 -16.47
N LEU A 131 6.75 6.22 -15.68
CA LEU A 131 6.62 6.27 -14.22
C LEU A 131 6.89 7.69 -13.75
N THR A 132 6.22 8.14 -12.73
CA THR A 132 6.46 9.43 -12.10
C THR A 132 7.91 9.51 -11.60
N LYS A 133 8.38 10.74 -11.34
CA LYS A 133 9.71 10.93 -10.73
C LYS A 133 9.80 10.26 -9.35
N LYS A 134 8.71 10.30 -8.60
CA LYS A 134 8.63 9.68 -7.28
C LYS A 134 8.70 8.17 -7.38
N THR A 135 7.92 7.54 -8.26
CA THR A 135 7.98 6.09 -8.49
C THR A 135 9.37 5.67 -8.97
N LYS A 136 10.00 6.41 -9.92
CA LYS A 136 11.37 6.14 -10.38
C LYS A 136 12.40 6.27 -9.26
N SER A 137 12.28 7.30 -8.43
CA SER A 137 13.18 7.50 -7.29
C SER A 137 13.10 6.36 -6.28
N ARG A 138 11.90 5.83 -6.06
CA ARG A 138 11.69 4.67 -5.18
C ARG A 138 12.24 3.37 -5.77
N MET A 139 12.09 3.16 -7.08
CA MET A 139 12.65 2.00 -7.78
C MET A 139 14.18 2.05 -7.92
N SER A 140 14.79 3.24 -7.94
CA SER A 140 16.24 3.43 -8.01
C SER A 140 16.90 3.56 -6.64
N GLY A 141 16.12 3.72 -5.58
CA GLY A 141 16.63 3.75 -4.21
C GLY A 141 17.31 2.41 -3.92
N LYS A 142 18.61 2.47 -3.68
CA LYS A 142 19.33 1.35 -3.06
C LYS A 142 18.50 0.90 -1.87
N THR A 143 18.30 -0.41 -1.75
CA THR A 143 17.81 -1.05 -0.54
C THR A 143 18.32 -0.28 0.67
N ALA A 144 17.44 0.51 1.29
CA ALA A 144 17.72 0.95 2.64
C ALA A 144 17.84 -0.35 3.42
N GLY A 145 19.02 -0.65 3.90
CA GLY A 145 19.22 -1.72 4.86
C GLY A 145 18.20 -1.54 5.98
N PRO A 146 17.89 -2.59 6.74
CA PRO A 146 16.89 -2.50 7.81
C PRO A 146 17.14 -1.20 8.57
N LEU A 147 16.08 -0.41 8.75
CA LEU A 147 16.13 0.85 9.49
C LEU A 147 16.55 0.48 10.92
N VAL A 148 17.84 0.42 11.14
CA VAL A 148 18.41 0.32 12.47
C VAL A 148 18.22 1.72 13.05
N LEU A 149 17.11 1.92 13.74
CA LEU A 149 17.00 3.08 14.62
C LEU A 149 18.18 2.99 15.58
N PRO A 150 19.00 4.03 15.72
CA PRO A 150 20.09 4.01 16.67
C PRO A 150 19.49 3.86 18.08
N TYR A 151 19.43 2.63 18.56
CA TYR A 151 19.21 2.36 19.97
C TYR A 151 20.54 2.66 20.65
N GLU A 152 20.66 3.82 21.23
CA GLU A 152 21.73 4.07 22.19
C GLU A 152 21.49 3.16 23.39
N LYS A 153 22.33 2.14 23.48
CA LYS A 153 22.40 1.24 24.64
C LYS A 153 22.77 2.10 25.85
N SER A 154 21.79 2.54 26.60
CA SER A 154 22.05 3.10 27.93
C SER A 154 22.52 1.97 28.82
N ASP A 155 23.84 1.83 28.96
CA ASP A 155 24.45 0.98 29.97
C ASP A 155 24.19 1.54 31.37
N THR A 156 22.98 1.37 31.86
CA THR A 156 22.72 1.44 33.30
C THR A 156 22.25 0.05 33.71
N GLY A 157 23.14 -0.63 34.42
CA GLY A 157 23.03 -2.01 34.86
C GLY A 157 21.79 -2.32 35.69
N SER A 158 20.66 -2.44 35.06
CA SER A 158 19.47 -3.09 35.58
C SER A 158 19.12 -4.25 34.65
N SER A 159 19.13 -5.45 35.17
CA SER A 159 18.90 -6.71 34.44
C SER A 159 17.44 -6.99 34.11
N VAL A 160 16.60 -5.96 34.03
CA VAL A 160 15.21 -6.08 33.53
C VAL A 160 15.26 -5.98 32.02
N SER A 161 14.84 -7.03 31.32
CA SER A 161 14.69 -6.99 29.86
C SER A 161 13.84 -5.79 29.48
N ALA A 162 14.36 -4.90 28.63
CA ALA A 162 13.71 -3.65 28.24
C ALA A 162 12.30 -3.83 27.65
N GLY A 163 11.93 -5.05 27.26
CA GLY A 163 10.61 -5.40 26.73
C GLY A 163 9.65 -6.08 27.72
N SER A 164 10.08 -6.35 28.96
CA SER A 164 9.25 -7.16 29.89
C SER A 164 7.93 -6.51 30.29
N HIS A 165 7.88 -5.18 30.34
CA HIS A 165 6.71 -4.36 30.65
C HIS A 165 5.99 -3.82 29.40
N THR A 166 6.32 -4.33 28.22
CA THR A 166 5.67 -3.94 26.98
C THR A 166 4.70 -5.02 26.55
N TYR A 167 3.48 -4.62 26.26
CA TYR A 167 2.42 -5.42 25.68
C TYR A 167 2.04 -4.85 24.31
N ALA A 168 1.57 -5.67 23.41
CA ALA A 168 1.14 -5.20 22.11
C ALA A 168 -0.14 -5.90 21.61
N VAL A 169 -0.97 -5.14 20.92
CA VAL A 169 -2.07 -5.62 20.09
C VAL A 169 -1.80 -5.22 18.66
N ILE A 170 -1.67 -6.20 17.79
CA ILE A 170 -1.54 -6.01 16.34
C ILE A 170 -2.90 -6.34 15.72
N LEU A 171 -3.49 -5.40 15.00
CA LEU A 171 -4.85 -5.50 14.45
C LEU A 171 -4.87 -5.24 12.96
N SER A 172 -5.37 -6.22 12.20
CA SER A 172 -5.59 -6.11 10.74
C SER A 172 -6.79 -6.93 10.31
N GLY A 173 -7.93 -6.30 10.07
CA GLY A 173 -9.18 -6.98 9.74
C GLY A 173 -9.29 -7.40 8.28
N GLY A 174 -8.80 -6.60 7.35
CA GLY A 174 -8.86 -6.87 5.91
C GLY A 174 -10.26 -6.80 5.29
N SER A 175 -11.31 -6.63 6.08
CA SER A 175 -12.73 -6.56 5.67
C SER A 175 -13.27 -7.88 5.08
N THR A 176 -12.81 -8.29 3.92
CA THR A 176 -13.13 -9.57 3.25
C THR A 176 -11.87 -10.13 2.57
N PRO A 177 -11.88 -11.41 2.14
CA PRO A 177 -10.72 -12.00 1.47
C PRO A 177 -10.18 -11.18 0.30
N GLU A 178 -11.07 -10.58 -0.50
CA GLU A 178 -10.68 -9.78 -1.67
C GLU A 178 -9.96 -8.49 -1.28
N TYR A 179 -10.32 -7.92 -0.15
CA TYR A 179 -9.78 -6.67 0.37
C TYR A 179 -8.61 -6.85 1.33
N ASN A 180 -8.44 -8.05 1.87
CA ASN A 180 -7.30 -8.38 2.72
C ASN A 180 -6.05 -8.65 1.88
N VAL A 181 -5.30 -7.61 1.60
CA VAL A 181 -4.13 -7.67 0.71
C VAL A 181 -2.86 -8.08 1.45
N SER A 182 -1.95 -8.77 0.77
CA SER A 182 -0.72 -9.34 1.33
C SER A 182 0.12 -8.34 2.14
N ARG A 183 0.09 -7.05 1.81
CA ARG A 183 0.84 -6.04 2.57
C ARG A 183 0.44 -5.95 4.05
N TYR A 184 -0.84 -6.16 4.38
CA TYR A 184 -1.30 -6.14 5.77
C TYR A 184 -0.69 -7.29 6.58
N TRP A 185 -0.62 -8.47 5.95
CA TRP A 185 0.10 -9.58 6.56
C TRP A 185 1.59 -9.25 6.74
N ASN A 186 2.21 -8.64 5.73
CA ASN A 186 3.62 -8.25 5.80
C ASN A 186 3.87 -7.19 6.89
N ASP A 187 3.00 -6.19 7.01
CA ASP A 187 3.08 -5.17 8.05
C ASP A 187 2.98 -5.80 9.45
N CYS A 188 2.03 -6.74 9.63
CA CYS A 188 1.88 -7.49 10.89
C CYS A 188 3.12 -8.34 11.19
N SER A 189 3.65 -9.06 10.20
CA SER A 189 4.89 -9.84 10.32
C SER A 189 6.08 -8.94 10.69
N TYR A 190 6.21 -7.80 10.03
CA TYR A 190 7.32 -6.88 10.29
C TYR A 190 7.29 -6.29 11.70
N ILE A 191 6.14 -5.77 12.13
CA ILE A 191 6.01 -5.21 13.48
C ILE A 191 6.19 -6.28 14.55
N TYR A 192 5.66 -7.49 14.34
CA TYR A 192 5.84 -8.62 15.24
C TYR A 192 7.32 -8.97 15.42
N LYS A 193 8.06 -9.13 14.32
CA LYS A 193 9.53 -9.37 14.34
C LYS A 193 10.28 -8.21 15.01
N THR A 194 9.90 -6.99 14.73
CA THR A 194 10.51 -5.81 15.34
C THR A 194 10.33 -5.83 16.85
N LEU A 195 9.14 -6.09 17.34
CA LEU A 195 8.85 -6.18 18.78
C LEU A 195 9.64 -7.30 19.44
N THR A 196 9.62 -8.50 18.85
CA THR A 196 10.26 -9.67 19.47
C THR A 196 11.77 -9.68 19.34
N GLN A 197 12.30 -9.37 18.16
CA GLN A 197 13.73 -9.51 17.85
C GLN A 197 14.54 -8.26 18.22
N THR A 198 13.99 -7.07 18.01
CA THR A 198 14.70 -5.81 18.29
C THR A 198 14.41 -5.32 19.71
N TYR A 199 13.15 -5.20 20.08
CA TYR A 199 12.74 -4.67 21.39
C TYR A 199 12.64 -5.73 22.50
N ARG A 200 12.79 -7.01 22.15
CA ARG A 200 12.78 -8.13 23.07
C ARG A 200 11.47 -8.24 23.88
N VAL A 201 10.37 -7.81 23.28
CA VAL A 201 9.04 -8.01 23.88
C VAL A 201 8.74 -9.51 23.92
N PRO A 202 8.37 -10.06 25.05
CA PRO A 202 8.02 -11.47 25.16
C PRO A 202 6.84 -11.83 24.24
N LYS A 203 6.94 -12.92 23.45
CA LYS A 203 5.88 -13.35 22.52
C LYS A 203 4.50 -13.42 23.20
N GLN A 204 4.45 -13.91 24.44
CA GLN A 204 3.21 -14.00 25.23
C GLN A 204 2.58 -12.65 25.62
N ASN A 205 3.31 -11.54 25.47
CA ASN A 205 2.79 -10.19 25.70
C ASN A 205 2.22 -9.55 24.42
N ILE A 206 2.33 -10.23 23.28
CA ILE A 206 1.80 -9.76 21.99
C ILE A 206 0.52 -10.53 21.68
N ARG A 207 -0.50 -9.83 21.22
CA ARG A 207 -1.74 -10.39 20.67
C ARG A 207 -1.90 -9.96 19.24
N VAL A 208 -2.11 -10.91 18.37
CA VAL A 208 -2.32 -10.67 16.95
C VAL A 208 -3.75 -11.05 16.56
N LEU A 209 -4.51 -10.05 16.13
CA LEU A 209 -5.85 -10.22 15.59
C LEU A 209 -5.78 -9.91 14.09
N MET A 210 -5.96 -10.95 13.29
CA MET A 210 -5.78 -10.80 11.85
C MET A 210 -6.82 -11.60 11.07
N SER A 211 -7.47 -10.97 10.10
CA SER A 211 -8.41 -11.56 9.15
C SER A 211 -9.39 -12.54 9.84
N ASP A 212 -9.47 -13.79 9.36
CA ASP A 212 -10.29 -14.87 9.92
C ASP A 212 -9.58 -15.67 11.04
N GLY A 213 -8.40 -15.22 11.49
CA GLY A 213 -7.62 -15.84 12.55
C GLY A 213 -6.88 -17.09 12.10
N LEU A 214 -7.12 -18.21 12.75
CA LEU A 214 -6.50 -19.50 12.46
C LEU A 214 -7.31 -20.34 11.48
N SER A 215 -8.32 -19.79 10.83
CA SER A 215 -9.11 -20.50 9.82
C SER A 215 -8.22 -20.91 8.63
N PRO A 216 -8.32 -22.14 8.12
CA PRO A 216 -7.58 -22.55 6.94
C PRO A 216 -8.20 -22.05 5.63
N GLN A 217 -9.22 -21.22 5.68
CA GLN A 217 -9.89 -20.68 4.51
C GLN A 217 -9.01 -19.66 3.80
N LYS A 218 -9.36 -19.38 2.56
CA LYS A 218 -8.67 -18.38 1.77
C LYS A 218 -9.14 -16.99 2.19
N ASP A 219 -8.35 -16.33 2.97
CA ASP A 219 -8.67 -15.05 3.60
C ASP A 219 -7.82 -13.88 3.08
N LYS A 220 -6.80 -14.16 2.25
CA LYS A 220 -5.83 -13.16 1.80
C LYS A 220 -5.75 -13.10 0.27
N ASN A 221 -5.68 -11.90 -0.28
CA ASN A 221 -5.48 -11.65 -1.69
C ASN A 221 -4.01 -11.33 -1.98
N ASN A 222 -3.32 -12.24 -2.66
CA ASN A 222 -1.92 -12.05 -3.06
C ASN A 222 -1.76 -11.04 -4.19
N ASN A 223 -2.81 -10.76 -4.94
CA ASN A 223 -2.76 -9.85 -6.07
C ASN A 223 -3.90 -8.85 -5.96
N LEU A 224 -3.58 -7.56 -5.98
CA LEU A 224 -4.54 -6.48 -6.24
C LEU A 224 -5.04 -6.55 -7.69
N THR A 225 -5.50 -7.71 -8.14
CA THR A 225 -5.91 -7.95 -9.53
C THR A 225 -7.39 -8.30 -9.60
N LEU A 226 -8.05 -8.12 -10.76
CA LEU A 226 -9.51 -8.34 -10.97
C LEU A 226 -9.98 -9.78 -10.70
N PHE A 227 -9.08 -10.73 -10.63
CA PHE A 227 -9.34 -12.05 -10.11
C PHE A 227 -8.46 -12.21 -8.87
N PRO A 228 -9.04 -12.10 -7.67
CA PRO A 228 -8.27 -12.28 -6.45
C PRO A 228 -7.59 -13.64 -6.50
N ASP A 229 -6.29 -13.66 -6.39
CA ASP A 229 -5.54 -14.86 -6.09
C ASP A 229 -5.65 -15.07 -4.58
N LEU A 230 -6.77 -15.66 -4.19
CA LEU A 230 -7.06 -15.88 -2.78
C LEU A 230 -6.29 -17.08 -2.27
N VAL A 231 -5.56 -16.83 -1.20
CA VAL A 231 -4.80 -17.84 -0.45
C VAL A 231 -5.15 -17.74 1.03
N SER A 232 -4.84 -18.77 1.80
CA SER A 232 -4.88 -18.68 3.26
C SER A 232 -3.69 -17.88 3.76
N SER A 233 -3.91 -16.98 4.72
CA SER A 233 -2.84 -16.30 5.44
C SER A 233 -2.02 -17.31 6.23
N SER A 234 -0.69 -17.19 6.18
CA SER A 234 0.15 -17.97 7.10
C SER A 234 -0.07 -17.46 8.53
N PRO A 235 -0.37 -18.33 9.48
CA PRO A 235 -0.46 -17.92 10.89
C PRO A 235 0.93 -17.67 11.52
N ASP A 236 1.99 -18.16 10.91
CA ASP A 236 3.39 -17.99 11.31
C ASP A 236 3.90 -16.66 10.71
N LEU A 237 4.06 -15.65 11.55
CA LEU A 237 4.48 -14.31 11.15
C LEU A 237 5.99 -14.13 11.15
N ASP A 238 6.73 -14.92 11.93
CA ASP A 238 8.19 -14.74 12.05
C ASP A 238 9.01 -15.84 11.38
N GLY A 239 8.36 -16.90 10.91
CA GLY A 239 9.00 -17.98 10.15
C GLY A 239 9.61 -19.07 11.02
N ASP A 240 9.22 -19.18 12.30
CA ASP A 240 9.75 -20.18 13.23
C ASP A 240 8.93 -21.49 13.24
N GLY A 241 7.87 -21.56 12.48
CA GLY A 241 6.99 -22.74 12.34
C GLY A 241 5.89 -22.81 13.40
N GLN A 242 5.74 -21.80 14.25
CA GLN A 242 4.66 -21.68 15.23
C GLN A 242 3.68 -20.57 14.81
N PRO A 243 2.40 -20.67 15.17
CA PRO A 243 1.44 -19.62 14.88
C PRO A 243 1.56 -18.45 15.85
N GLU A 244 1.53 -17.23 15.32
CA GLU A 244 1.46 -15.99 16.11
C GLU A 244 0.12 -15.28 15.98
N ILE A 245 -0.71 -15.64 15.01
CA ILE A 245 -2.08 -15.11 14.93
C ILE A 245 -2.90 -15.81 16.02
N ASP A 246 -3.47 -15.01 16.92
CA ASP A 246 -4.27 -15.54 18.05
C ASP A 246 -5.75 -15.69 17.65
N TYR A 247 -6.32 -14.65 17.02
CA TYR A 247 -7.77 -14.57 16.79
C TYR A 247 -8.10 -13.89 15.46
N SER A 248 -9.32 -14.09 15.00
CA SER A 248 -9.89 -13.27 13.92
C SER A 248 -10.03 -11.82 14.39
N ALA A 249 -9.89 -10.89 13.45
CA ALA A 249 -9.93 -9.45 13.74
C ALA A 249 -11.38 -8.92 13.69
N THR A 250 -12.24 -9.40 14.59
CA THR A 250 -13.62 -8.94 14.78
C THR A 250 -13.74 -8.00 15.97
N LYS A 251 -14.88 -7.31 16.11
CA LYS A 251 -15.15 -6.48 17.28
C LYS A 251 -15.14 -7.28 18.58
N ASP A 252 -15.73 -8.45 18.56
CA ASP A 252 -15.88 -9.28 19.75
C ASP A 252 -14.54 -9.80 20.24
N THR A 253 -13.69 -10.28 19.35
CA THR A 253 -12.34 -10.75 19.71
C THR A 253 -11.44 -9.58 20.15
N LEU A 254 -11.55 -8.41 19.52
CA LEU A 254 -10.85 -7.21 19.97
C LEU A 254 -11.25 -6.82 21.40
N LYS A 255 -12.55 -6.77 21.70
CA LYS A 255 -13.06 -6.46 23.03
C LYS A 255 -12.63 -7.51 24.07
N MET A 256 -12.66 -8.78 23.71
CA MET A 256 -12.21 -9.88 24.55
C MET A 256 -10.73 -9.72 24.92
N VAL A 257 -9.86 -9.58 23.92
CA VAL A 257 -8.41 -9.43 24.13
C VAL A 257 -8.08 -8.18 24.96
N LEU A 258 -8.73 -7.06 24.65
CA LEU A 258 -8.52 -5.82 25.43
C LEU A 258 -9.04 -5.96 26.87
N SER A 259 -10.12 -6.71 27.11
CA SER A 259 -10.58 -7.00 28.46
C SER A 259 -9.59 -7.86 29.26
N GLU A 260 -8.97 -8.86 28.62
CA GLU A 260 -7.92 -9.68 29.23
C GLU A 260 -6.69 -8.84 29.58
N LEU A 261 -6.23 -7.99 28.66
CA LEU A 261 -5.09 -7.11 28.91
C LEU A 261 -5.39 -6.09 29.99
N LYS A 262 -6.59 -5.53 30.02
CA LYS A 262 -7.02 -4.59 31.07
C LYS A 262 -6.96 -5.21 32.47
N ALA A 263 -7.28 -6.48 32.60
CA ALA A 263 -7.20 -7.20 33.88
C ALA A 263 -5.75 -7.50 34.30
N LYS A 264 -4.81 -7.46 33.36
CA LYS A 264 -3.41 -7.86 33.55
C LYS A 264 -2.45 -6.69 33.73
N LEU A 265 -2.66 -5.60 32.96
CA LEU A 265 -1.72 -4.49 32.92
C LEU A 265 -1.79 -3.62 34.18
N THR A 266 -0.61 -3.11 34.54
CA THR A 266 -0.40 -2.20 35.68
C THR A 266 0.13 -0.84 35.15
N ASP A 267 0.26 0.13 36.04
CA ASP A 267 0.83 1.45 35.71
C ASP A 267 2.33 1.44 35.37
N GLU A 268 3.01 0.31 35.57
CA GLU A 268 4.37 0.09 35.10
C GLU A 268 4.43 -0.43 33.66
N ASP A 269 3.28 -0.85 33.11
CA ASP A 269 3.22 -1.48 31.78
C ASP A 269 2.91 -0.47 30.67
N HIS A 270 3.41 -0.75 29.49
CA HIS A 270 3.16 -0.02 28.26
C HIS A 270 2.39 -0.89 27.28
N LEU A 271 1.28 -0.39 26.73
CA LEU A 271 0.50 -1.05 25.70
C LEU A 271 0.71 -0.35 24.35
N LEU A 272 1.21 -1.09 23.35
CA LEU A 272 1.21 -0.68 21.96
C LEU A 272 -0.03 -1.25 21.24
N VAL A 273 -0.78 -0.40 20.57
CA VAL A 273 -1.88 -0.80 19.69
C VAL A 273 -1.50 -0.39 18.26
N PHE A 274 -1.15 -1.37 17.45
CA PHE A 274 -0.76 -1.18 16.06
C PHE A 274 -1.90 -1.64 15.14
N VAL A 275 -2.35 -0.75 14.26
CA VAL A 275 -3.41 -1.02 13.29
C VAL A 275 -2.88 -0.79 11.89
N THR A 276 -2.93 -1.83 11.06
CA THR A 276 -2.68 -1.73 9.61
C THR A 276 -3.86 -2.33 8.88
N ASP A 277 -4.62 -1.50 8.18
CA ASP A 277 -5.84 -1.95 7.50
C ASP A 277 -6.37 -0.86 6.56
N HIS A 278 -7.53 -1.18 5.96
CA HIS A 278 -8.39 -0.19 5.36
C HIS A 278 -9.13 0.62 6.42
N GLY A 279 -9.34 1.87 6.09
CA GLY A 279 -10.23 2.77 6.80
C GLY A 279 -11.11 3.54 5.83
N GLY A 280 -12.18 4.11 6.32
CA GLY A 280 -13.10 4.90 5.52
C GLY A 280 -13.80 5.98 6.34
N ILE A 281 -14.67 6.72 5.66
CA ILE A 281 -15.61 7.65 6.25
C ILE A 281 -17.02 7.16 5.95
N ASP A 282 -17.86 7.06 6.97
CA ASP A 282 -19.28 6.77 6.76
C ASP A 282 -19.92 7.98 6.05
N PRO A 283 -20.47 7.78 4.84
CA PRO A 283 -20.99 8.89 4.03
C PRO A 283 -22.19 9.60 4.64
N ARG A 284 -22.88 8.98 5.61
CA ARG A 284 -24.06 9.54 6.28
C ARG A 284 -23.69 10.39 7.49
N THR A 285 -22.61 10.02 8.19
CA THR A 285 -22.25 10.66 9.45
C THR A 285 -20.95 11.49 9.34
N GLY A 286 -20.16 11.26 8.31
CA GLY A 286 -18.82 11.87 8.17
C GLY A 286 -17.79 11.32 9.18
N VAL A 287 -18.10 10.24 9.89
CA VAL A 287 -17.24 9.65 10.93
C VAL A 287 -16.32 8.60 10.31
N SER A 288 -15.03 8.68 10.64
CA SER A 288 -14.02 7.70 10.24
C SER A 288 -14.28 6.33 10.86
N TYR A 289 -13.82 5.26 10.23
CA TYR A 289 -13.87 3.91 10.79
C TYR A 289 -12.65 3.09 10.37
N ILE A 290 -12.33 2.06 11.16
CA ILE A 290 -11.42 0.97 10.82
C ILE A 290 -12.27 -0.19 10.31
N ASN A 291 -11.86 -0.82 9.21
CA ASN A 291 -12.43 -2.08 8.77
C ASN A 291 -11.92 -3.22 9.66
N LEU A 292 -12.82 -4.10 10.01
CA LEU A 292 -12.53 -5.36 10.68
C LEU A 292 -12.99 -6.51 9.79
N TRP A 293 -12.66 -7.75 10.16
CA TRP A 293 -13.08 -8.93 9.41
C TRP A 293 -14.60 -9.04 9.32
N ASN A 294 -15.09 -9.76 8.31
CA ASN A 294 -16.52 -9.91 7.99
C ASN A 294 -17.24 -8.60 7.68
N SER A 295 -16.54 -7.62 7.10
CA SER A 295 -17.07 -6.29 6.79
C SER A 295 -17.55 -5.51 8.01
N GLU A 296 -17.13 -5.89 9.20
CA GLU A 296 -17.38 -5.10 10.40
C GLU A 296 -16.63 -3.77 10.35
N ARG A 297 -17.13 -2.79 11.07
CA ARG A 297 -16.50 -1.46 11.18
C ARG A 297 -16.48 -1.03 12.63
N ILE A 298 -15.34 -0.54 13.11
CA ILE A 298 -15.27 0.06 14.43
C ILE A 298 -15.04 1.57 14.29
N TYR A 299 -15.84 2.34 15.00
CA TYR A 299 -15.82 3.80 14.96
C TYR A 299 -15.00 4.36 16.13
N PRO A 300 -14.51 5.63 16.05
CA PRO A 300 -13.60 6.20 17.04
C PRO A 300 -14.06 6.08 18.49
N THR A 301 -15.32 6.42 18.76
CA THR A 301 -15.88 6.35 20.12
C THR A 301 -15.97 4.89 20.62
N GLU A 302 -16.41 3.96 19.77
CA GLU A 302 -16.47 2.54 20.11
C GLU A 302 -15.08 1.98 20.38
N PHE A 303 -14.11 2.32 19.53
CA PHE A 303 -12.71 1.90 19.68
C PHE A 303 -12.10 2.46 20.97
N ALA A 304 -12.27 3.76 21.23
CA ALA A 304 -11.76 4.40 22.43
C ALA A 304 -12.35 3.81 23.71
N ASN A 305 -13.64 3.46 23.70
CA ASN A 305 -14.31 2.84 24.86
C ASN A 305 -13.71 1.50 25.26
N CYS A 306 -13.06 0.77 24.33
CA CYS A 306 -12.35 -0.46 24.63
C CYS A 306 -11.16 -0.25 25.58
N PHE A 307 -10.63 0.96 25.66
CA PHE A 307 -9.47 1.32 26.51
C PHE A 307 -9.84 2.02 27.81
N ASN A 308 -11.13 2.26 28.05
CA ASN A 308 -11.58 2.88 29.27
C ASN A 308 -11.21 2.04 30.51
N GLY A 309 -10.55 2.67 31.48
CA GLY A 309 -10.16 2.05 32.73
C GLY A 309 -9.00 1.06 32.64
N PHE A 310 -8.17 1.16 31.59
CA PHE A 310 -6.85 0.54 31.60
C PHE A 310 -5.97 1.22 32.64
N ASN A 311 -5.23 0.41 33.37
CA ASN A 311 -4.24 0.89 34.35
C ASN A 311 -2.82 0.73 33.78
N ALA A 312 -2.64 1.07 32.47
CA ALA A 312 -1.32 1.09 31.84
C ALA A 312 -0.67 2.46 32.04
N GLY A 313 0.64 2.49 32.26
CA GLY A 313 1.40 3.73 32.36
C GLY A 313 1.27 4.57 31.10
N TYR A 314 1.41 3.92 29.93
CA TYR A 314 1.17 4.53 28.63
C TYR A 314 0.46 3.58 27.69
N ILE A 315 -0.41 4.14 26.82
CA ILE A 315 -0.98 3.44 25.68
C ILE A 315 -0.59 4.19 24.41
N SER A 316 0.17 3.53 23.53
CA SER A 316 0.57 4.07 22.25
C SER A 316 -0.27 3.47 21.13
N PHE A 317 -0.91 4.33 20.35
CA PHE A 317 -1.69 3.96 19.19
C PHE A 317 -0.91 4.32 17.92
N VAL A 318 -0.72 3.36 17.03
CA VAL A 318 -0.16 3.55 15.69
C VAL A 318 -1.22 3.14 14.69
N LEU A 319 -1.87 4.10 14.08
CA LEU A 319 -3.03 3.91 13.23
C LEU A 319 -2.67 4.14 11.76
N GLY A 320 -2.50 3.06 11.01
CA GLY A 320 -2.04 3.07 9.61
C GLY A 320 -3.14 3.23 8.55
N GLN A 321 -4.41 3.09 8.93
CA GLN A 321 -5.52 3.14 7.99
C GLN A 321 -5.82 4.55 7.45
N CYS A 322 -6.52 4.63 6.31
CA CYS A 322 -7.05 5.87 5.78
C CYS A 322 -7.94 6.59 6.80
N TYR A 323 -7.92 7.93 6.80
CA TYR A 323 -8.71 8.79 7.69
C TYR A 323 -8.44 8.57 9.19
N SER A 324 -7.26 8.05 9.51
CA SER A 324 -6.87 7.69 10.87
C SER A 324 -6.85 8.88 11.82
N GLY A 325 -6.58 10.08 11.36
CA GLY A 325 -6.65 11.30 12.17
C GLY A 325 -8.01 11.58 12.81
N GLY A 326 -9.10 10.98 12.27
CA GLY A 326 -10.43 11.05 12.87
C GLY A 326 -10.57 10.33 14.23
N PHE A 327 -9.59 9.48 14.59
CA PHE A 327 -9.56 8.79 15.87
C PHE A 327 -8.92 9.60 17.00
N ILE A 328 -8.09 10.61 16.66
CA ILE A 328 -7.34 11.40 17.65
C ILE A 328 -8.26 12.00 18.74
N PRO A 329 -9.39 12.66 18.42
CA PRO A 329 -10.23 13.29 19.46
C PRO A 329 -10.79 12.28 20.48
N ALA A 330 -11.16 11.08 20.02
CA ALA A 330 -11.74 10.05 20.87
C ALA A 330 -10.69 9.32 21.72
N LEU A 331 -9.44 9.23 21.23
CA LEU A 331 -8.33 8.57 21.91
C LEU A 331 -7.52 9.50 22.82
N LYS A 332 -7.89 10.77 22.93
CA LYS A 332 -7.16 11.75 23.74
C LYS A 332 -7.30 11.45 25.23
N ALA A 333 -6.18 11.12 25.87
CA ALA A 333 -6.04 11.00 27.33
C ALA A 333 -4.60 11.33 27.74
N ASP A 334 -4.35 11.60 29.03
CA ASP A 334 -3.06 12.05 29.52
C ASP A 334 -1.93 11.03 29.34
N ASN A 335 -2.28 9.74 29.42
CA ASN A 335 -1.34 8.64 29.21
C ASN A 335 -1.43 8.01 27.80
N HIS A 336 -2.07 8.66 26.83
CA HIS A 336 -2.19 8.16 25.48
C HIS A 336 -1.24 8.92 24.52
N ILE A 337 -0.56 8.16 23.67
CA ILE A 337 0.23 8.65 22.54
C ILE A 337 -0.48 8.17 21.27
N VAL A 338 -0.93 9.09 20.42
CA VAL A 338 -1.67 8.73 19.21
C VAL A 338 -0.90 9.19 17.97
N MET A 339 -0.47 8.23 17.17
CA MET A 339 0.21 8.43 15.88
C MET A 339 -0.70 7.94 14.76
N THR A 340 -0.94 8.78 13.76
CA THR A 340 -1.81 8.49 12.64
C THR A 340 -1.08 8.67 11.31
N ALA A 341 -1.36 7.80 10.34
CA ALA A 341 -0.73 7.85 9.02
C ALA A 341 -1.20 9.04 8.17
N CYS A 342 -2.36 9.63 8.49
CA CYS A 342 -2.96 10.72 7.71
C CYS A 342 -3.95 11.53 8.56
N ALA A 343 -4.35 12.70 8.09
CA ALA A 343 -5.39 13.52 8.70
C ALA A 343 -6.78 12.86 8.61
N LYS A 344 -7.77 13.46 9.29
CA LYS A 344 -9.15 12.92 9.36
C LYS A 344 -9.88 12.90 8.00
N ASP A 345 -9.45 13.70 7.06
CA ASP A 345 -10.01 13.90 5.73
C ASP A 345 -9.06 13.41 4.61
N GLU A 346 -7.98 12.73 5.00
CA GLU A 346 -6.99 12.22 4.08
C GLU A 346 -6.95 10.69 4.05
N LYS A 347 -6.50 10.15 2.91
CA LYS A 347 -6.17 8.73 2.76
C LYS A 347 -4.71 8.50 3.14
N SER A 348 -4.42 7.38 3.77
CA SER A 348 -3.06 6.90 3.93
C SER A 348 -2.54 6.31 2.61
N TYR A 349 -1.24 6.43 2.38
CA TYR A 349 -0.61 5.98 1.15
C TYR A 349 0.37 4.84 1.42
N ARG A 350 0.35 3.84 0.55
CA ARG A 350 1.35 2.78 0.59
C ARG A 350 2.70 3.30 0.10
N CYS A 351 3.78 2.68 0.54
CA CYS A 351 5.04 2.76 -0.16
C CYS A 351 4.84 2.10 -1.52
N SER A 352 4.94 2.85 -2.61
CA SER A 352 4.69 2.31 -3.95
C SER A 352 5.94 1.61 -4.46
N SER A 353 6.08 0.34 -4.18
CA SER A 353 6.79 -0.57 -5.06
C SER A 353 5.73 -1.32 -5.87
N VAL A 354 5.52 -0.90 -7.10
CA VAL A 354 4.33 -1.25 -7.88
C VAL A 354 4.32 -2.72 -8.32
N ASP A 355 5.42 -3.43 -8.28
CA ASP A 355 5.54 -4.81 -8.80
C ASP A 355 6.52 -5.67 -8.01
N LEU A 356 7.07 -5.17 -6.96
CA LEU A 356 7.88 -6.00 -6.09
C LEU A 356 6.91 -6.81 -5.25
N ASP A 357 6.93 -8.11 -5.44
CA ASP A 357 6.49 -9.02 -4.39
C ASP A 357 7.07 -8.45 -3.10
N TYR A 358 6.22 -8.05 -2.18
CA TYR A 358 6.60 -7.45 -0.91
C TYR A 358 7.60 -8.32 -0.15
N ASN A 359 7.67 -9.59 -0.51
CA ASN A 359 8.68 -10.55 -0.06
C ASN A 359 10.10 -10.18 -0.50
N GLU A 360 10.33 -9.58 -1.67
CA GLU A 360 11.67 -9.14 -2.08
C GLU A 360 12.13 -7.88 -1.36
N PHE A 361 11.21 -7.03 -0.92
CA PHE A 361 11.55 -5.80 -0.20
C PHE A 361 11.95 -6.04 1.27
N LEU A 362 11.48 -7.11 1.89
CA LEU A 362 11.77 -7.45 3.29
C LEU A 362 12.95 -8.40 3.46
N TYR A 363 13.38 -9.09 2.41
CA TYR A 363 14.43 -10.12 2.49
C TYR A 363 15.70 -9.81 1.67
N ASN A 364 15.76 -8.69 0.96
CA ASN A 364 16.93 -8.12 0.30
C ASN A 364 17.29 -6.77 0.93
#